data_3a74ed44cb8e9235fe420c93869a8508
#
_entry.id   3a74ed44cb8e9235fe420c93869a8508
#
_cell.length_a   1.000
_cell.length_b   1.000
_cell.length_c   1.000
_cell.angle_alpha   90.00
_cell.angle_beta   90.00
_cell.angle_gamma   90.00
#
_symmetry.space_group_name_H-M   'P 1'
#
loop_
_entity.id
_entity.type
_entity.pdbx_description
1 polymer ?
#
loop_
_entity_poly.entity_id
_entity_poly.type
_entity_poly.pdbx_seq_one_letter_code
_entity_poly.pdbx_strand_id
1 'polypeptide(L)'
;MDVTLFPLEPDAACRRFFIRADGQHAGGITVHSVQGNRFSYGIAITPSLRRRGIAGAALPLLFERMKHLGFQHAVVQVAPENAASLALHRSLGFKVASKDISAITLKKSL
;
A
#
# COMPACT_ATOMS: atom_id res chain seq x y z
N MET A 1 -15.92 3.91 -9.37
CA MET A 1 -14.81 4.86 -9.08
C MET A 1 -13.58 4.38 -9.83
N ASP A 2 -12.97 5.28 -10.57
CA ASP A 2 -11.81 4.98 -11.40
C ASP A 2 -10.54 5.44 -10.67
N VAL A 3 -9.74 4.48 -10.20
CA VAL A 3 -8.51 4.75 -9.45
C VAL A 3 -7.32 4.34 -10.30
N THR A 4 -6.36 5.25 -10.42
CA THR A 4 -5.11 5.02 -11.17
C THR A 4 -3.91 5.44 -10.35
N LEU A 5 -2.75 4.84 -10.65
CA LEU A 5 -1.46 5.21 -10.08
C LEU A 5 -0.60 5.89 -11.15
N PHE A 6 0.04 6.99 -10.75
CA PHE A 6 0.99 7.72 -11.60
C PHE A 6 2.38 7.62 -10.98
N PRO A 7 3.31 6.89 -11.63
CA PRO A 7 4.69 6.81 -11.14
C PRO A 7 5.37 8.18 -11.24
N LEU A 8 6.11 8.54 -10.19
CA LEU A 8 6.88 9.79 -10.15
C LEU A 8 8.30 9.63 -10.70
N GLU A 9 8.81 8.41 -10.71
CA GLU A 9 10.08 8.05 -11.32
C GLU A 9 9.84 7.03 -12.45
N PRO A 10 10.66 6.99 -13.49
CA PRO A 10 10.48 6.00 -14.57
C PRO A 10 10.88 4.60 -14.13
N ASP A 11 10.25 3.60 -14.75
CA ASP A 11 10.65 2.19 -14.72
C ASP A 11 10.59 1.51 -13.35
N ALA A 12 11.38 0.45 -13.24
CA ALA A 12 11.52 -0.38 -12.04
C ALA A 12 12.12 0.37 -10.85
N ALA A 13 12.75 1.52 -11.07
CA ALA A 13 13.29 2.36 -10.01
C ALA A 13 12.23 3.19 -9.28
N CYS A 14 10.99 3.21 -9.79
CA CYS A 14 9.94 4.02 -9.20
C CYS A 14 9.56 3.52 -7.82
N ARG A 15 9.64 4.41 -6.84
CA ARG A 15 9.29 4.17 -5.44
C ARG A 15 8.14 5.03 -4.96
N ARG A 16 7.72 6.02 -5.75
CA ARG A 16 6.69 6.98 -5.38
C ARG A 16 5.63 7.05 -6.46
N PHE A 17 4.37 7.10 -6.02
CA PHE A 17 3.22 7.14 -6.91
C PHE A 17 2.22 8.15 -6.41
N PHE A 18 1.66 8.95 -7.32
CA PHE A 18 0.43 9.67 -7.03
C PHE A 18 -0.77 8.76 -7.29
N ILE A 19 -1.80 8.93 -6.45
CA ILE A 19 -3.09 8.26 -6.62
C ILE A 19 -4.07 9.28 -7.19
N ARG A 20 -4.77 8.90 -8.25
CA ARG A 20 -5.90 9.64 -8.78
C ARG A 20 -7.17 8.81 -8.68
N ALA A 21 -8.26 9.46 -8.28
CA ALA A 21 -9.59 8.88 -8.24
C ALA A 21 -10.51 9.76 -9.07
N ASP A 22 -11.12 9.19 -10.11
CA ASP A 22 -11.99 9.89 -11.05
C ASP A 22 -11.34 11.17 -11.64
N GLY A 23 -10.04 11.06 -11.95
CA GLY A 23 -9.25 12.15 -12.53
C GLY A 23 -8.77 13.20 -11.54
N GLN A 24 -9.10 13.08 -10.25
CA GLN A 24 -8.72 14.00 -9.19
C GLN A 24 -7.57 13.44 -8.37
N HIS A 25 -6.61 14.29 -7.99
CA HIS A 25 -5.53 13.88 -7.07
C HIS A 25 -6.14 13.42 -5.74
N ALA A 26 -5.77 12.23 -5.30
CA ALA A 26 -6.37 11.62 -4.12
C ALA A 26 -5.36 11.22 -3.04
N GLY A 27 -4.06 11.22 -3.35
CA GLY A 27 -3.06 10.85 -2.37
C GLY A 27 -1.77 10.34 -2.99
N GLY A 28 -1.00 9.59 -2.20
CA GLY A 28 0.27 9.05 -2.65
C GLY A 28 0.65 7.77 -1.96
N ILE A 29 1.51 7.01 -2.61
CA ILE A 29 2.14 5.81 -2.07
C ILE A 29 3.65 5.96 -2.20
N THR A 30 4.39 5.60 -1.15
CA THR A 30 5.84 5.54 -1.17
C THR A 30 6.29 4.14 -0.76
N VAL A 31 7.12 3.51 -1.59
CA VAL A 31 7.79 2.26 -1.21
C VAL A 31 9.00 2.64 -0.37
N HIS A 32 8.97 2.30 0.92
CA HIS A 32 9.99 2.72 1.89
C HIS A 32 11.23 1.85 1.88
N SER A 33 11.03 0.55 1.72
CA SER A 33 12.08 -0.40 1.99
C SER A 33 11.93 -1.60 1.07
N VAL A 34 13.06 -2.07 0.56
CA VAL A 34 13.15 -3.24 -0.29
C VAL A 34 14.25 -4.13 0.26
N GLN A 35 13.91 -5.38 0.53
CA GLN A 35 14.86 -6.40 0.99
C GLN A 35 14.60 -7.69 0.23
N GLY A 36 15.48 -8.01 -0.74
CA GLY A 36 15.31 -9.19 -1.57
C GLY A 36 13.99 -9.12 -2.34
N ASN A 37 13.10 -10.08 -2.09
CA ASN A 37 11.78 -10.17 -2.74
C ASN A 37 10.64 -9.55 -1.93
N ARG A 38 10.96 -8.74 -0.91
CA ARG A 38 9.99 -8.08 -0.02
C ARG A 38 10.06 -6.58 -0.18
N PHE A 39 8.92 -5.92 0.00
CA PHE A 39 8.87 -4.46 0.08
C PHE A 39 7.88 -4.01 1.15
N SER A 40 8.11 -2.81 1.66
CA SER A 40 7.21 -2.10 2.56
C SER A 40 6.82 -0.78 1.94
N TYR A 41 5.69 -0.24 2.34
CA TYR A 41 5.18 1.01 1.78
C TYR A 41 4.41 1.81 2.82
N GLY A 42 4.23 3.09 2.53
CA GLY A 42 3.27 3.96 3.19
C GLY A 42 2.28 4.49 2.19
N ILE A 43 1.07 4.73 2.64
CA ILE A 43 0.00 5.30 1.82
C ILE A 43 -0.66 6.44 2.59
N ALA A 44 -0.96 7.53 1.89
CA ALA A 44 -1.71 8.65 2.44
C ALA A 44 -2.80 9.04 1.46
N ILE A 45 -4.02 9.18 1.95
CA ILE A 45 -5.16 9.66 1.17
C ILE A 45 -5.49 11.07 1.63
N THR A 46 -5.77 11.96 0.68
CA THR A 46 -6.22 13.31 0.94
C THR A 46 -7.39 13.28 1.94
N PRO A 47 -7.34 14.05 3.06
CA PRO A 47 -8.34 13.92 4.12
C PRO A 47 -9.80 14.04 3.66
N SER A 48 -10.11 14.92 2.71
CA SER A 48 -11.46 15.09 2.18
C SER A 48 -11.95 13.89 1.36
N LEU A 49 -11.06 12.98 0.98
CA LEU A 49 -11.37 11.81 0.14
C LEU A 49 -11.27 10.49 0.89
N ARG A 50 -11.05 10.53 2.21
CA ARG A 50 -10.98 9.33 3.03
C ARG A 50 -12.34 8.65 3.16
N ARG A 51 -12.32 7.37 3.51
CA ARG A 51 -13.51 6.52 3.71
C ARG A 51 -14.35 6.32 2.44
N ARG A 52 -13.71 6.42 1.27
CA ARG A 52 -14.36 6.20 -0.04
C ARG A 52 -13.86 4.94 -0.74
N GLY A 53 -13.01 4.14 -0.07
CA GLY A 53 -12.45 2.92 -0.65
C GLY A 53 -11.28 3.15 -1.60
N ILE A 54 -10.69 4.35 -1.64
CA ILE A 54 -9.61 4.68 -2.58
C ILE A 54 -8.37 3.86 -2.28
N ALA A 55 -7.96 3.74 -1.00
CA ALA A 55 -6.79 2.93 -0.63
C ALA A 55 -6.98 1.47 -1.02
N GLY A 56 -8.17 0.92 -0.78
CA GLY A 56 -8.50 -0.46 -1.15
C GLY A 56 -8.50 -0.72 -2.65
N ALA A 57 -8.71 0.31 -3.46
CA ALA A 57 -8.62 0.22 -4.92
C ALA A 57 -7.20 0.49 -5.43
N ALA A 58 -6.45 1.38 -4.77
CA ALA A 58 -5.10 1.76 -5.20
C ALA A 58 -4.05 0.68 -4.87
N LEU A 59 -4.10 0.09 -3.69
CA LEU A 59 -3.09 -0.87 -3.25
C LEU A 59 -3.00 -2.12 -4.12
N PRO A 60 -4.09 -2.73 -4.60
CA PRO A 60 -3.97 -3.84 -5.56
C PRO A 60 -3.22 -3.46 -6.83
N LEU A 61 -3.33 -2.23 -7.29
CA LEU A 61 -2.57 -1.75 -8.46
C LEU A 61 -1.07 -1.71 -8.16
N LEU A 62 -0.68 -1.27 -6.96
CA LEU A 62 0.71 -1.31 -6.51
C LEU A 62 1.21 -2.76 -6.45
N PHE A 63 0.44 -3.65 -5.85
CA PHE A 63 0.84 -5.05 -5.69
C PHE A 63 1.05 -5.73 -7.05
N GLU A 64 0.18 -5.47 -8.01
CA GLU A 64 0.31 -6.00 -9.36
C GLU A 64 1.62 -5.52 -10.01
N ARG A 65 1.93 -4.22 -9.89
CA ARG A 65 3.16 -3.66 -10.40
C ARG A 65 4.38 -4.29 -9.75
N MET A 66 4.38 -4.40 -8.41
CA MET A 66 5.50 -4.96 -7.67
C MET A 66 5.70 -6.44 -7.98
N LYS A 67 4.62 -7.18 -8.17
CA LYS A 67 4.67 -8.57 -8.62
C LYS A 67 5.36 -8.71 -9.98
N HIS A 68 5.02 -7.86 -10.94
CA HIS A 68 5.67 -7.84 -12.26
C HIS A 68 7.16 -7.52 -12.17
N LEU A 69 7.58 -6.76 -11.16
CA LEU A 69 8.99 -6.45 -10.91
C LEU A 69 9.74 -7.59 -10.19
N GLY A 70 9.06 -8.69 -9.86
CA GLY A 70 9.68 -9.87 -9.25
C GLY A 70 9.54 -9.94 -7.72
N PHE A 71 8.82 -9.00 -7.09
CA PHE A 71 8.57 -9.07 -5.66
C PHE A 71 7.53 -10.15 -5.34
N GLN A 72 7.73 -10.83 -4.22
CA GLN A 72 6.86 -11.92 -3.79
C GLN A 72 6.07 -11.61 -2.53
N HIS A 73 6.48 -10.61 -1.75
CA HIS A 73 5.86 -10.29 -0.48
C HIS A 73 5.76 -8.79 -0.25
N ALA A 74 4.61 -8.36 0.28
CA ALA A 74 4.43 -7.04 0.85
C ALA A 74 4.38 -7.18 2.38
N VAL A 75 5.08 -6.32 3.11
CA VAL A 75 5.17 -6.34 4.56
C VAL A 75 4.91 -4.94 5.08
N VAL A 76 3.96 -4.79 6.01
CA VAL A 76 3.65 -3.50 6.61
C VAL A 76 3.62 -3.60 8.12
N GLN A 77 3.95 -2.49 8.79
CA GLN A 77 3.81 -2.35 10.24
C GLN A 77 2.70 -1.36 10.52
N VAL A 78 1.77 -1.75 11.38
CA VAL A 78 0.60 -0.95 11.72
C VAL A 78 0.55 -0.79 13.23
N ALA A 79 0.31 0.45 13.70
CA ALA A 79 0.11 0.70 15.12
C ALA A 79 -1.08 -0.13 15.62
N PRO A 80 -0.99 -0.77 16.82
CA PRO A 80 -2.07 -1.62 17.33
C PRO A 80 -3.42 -0.92 17.44
N GLU A 81 -3.42 0.38 17.70
CA GLU A 81 -4.62 1.19 17.82
C GLU A 81 -5.21 1.66 16.49
N ASN A 82 -4.51 1.46 15.39
CA ASN A 82 -4.99 1.88 14.06
C ASN A 82 -5.92 0.82 13.46
N ALA A 83 -7.14 0.75 13.97
CA ALA A 83 -8.13 -0.23 13.56
C ALA A 83 -8.48 -0.13 12.07
N ALA A 84 -8.53 1.07 11.50
CA ALA A 84 -8.87 1.28 10.10
C ALA A 84 -7.82 0.67 9.18
N SER A 85 -6.53 0.88 9.46
CA SER A 85 -5.45 0.29 8.68
C SER A 85 -5.40 -1.23 8.81
N LEU A 86 -5.61 -1.75 10.02
CA LEU A 86 -5.67 -3.20 10.24
C LEU A 86 -6.81 -3.84 9.41
N ALA A 87 -8.00 -3.24 9.43
CA ALA A 87 -9.14 -3.74 8.68
C ALA A 87 -8.88 -3.67 7.16
N LEU A 88 -8.31 -2.57 6.68
CA LEU A 88 -7.96 -2.41 5.27
C LEU A 88 -7.01 -3.50 4.81
N HIS A 89 -5.90 -3.69 5.53
CA HIS A 89 -4.87 -4.66 5.13
C HIS A 89 -5.39 -6.10 5.22
N ARG A 90 -6.20 -6.42 6.22
CA ARG A 90 -6.84 -7.74 6.30
C ARG A 90 -7.78 -7.98 5.12
N SER A 91 -8.54 -6.98 4.72
CA SER A 91 -9.44 -7.08 3.55
C SER A 91 -8.67 -7.31 2.25
N LEU A 92 -7.42 -6.89 2.18
CA LEU A 92 -6.54 -7.09 1.03
C LEU A 92 -5.77 -8.42 1.08
N GLY A 93 -6.01 -9.25 2.10
CA GLY A 93 -5.39 -10.56 2.20
C GLY A 93 -4.13 -10.64 3.04
N PHE A 94 -3.78 -9.57 3.76
CA PHE A 94 -2.66 -9.61 4.69
C PHE A 94 -2.98 -10.45 5.92
N LYS A 95 -1.96 -11.12 6.44
CA LYS A 95 -2.05 -11.89 7.68
C LYS A 95 -1.05 -11.39 8.69
N VAL A 96 -1.37 -11.51 9.97
CA VAL A 96 -0.49 -11.13 11.06
C VAL A 96 0.73 -12.04 11.07
N ALA A 97 1.91 -11.47 10.91
CA ALA A 97 3.19 -12.19 10.98
C ALA A 97 3.79 -12.10 12.39
N SER A 98 3.68 -10.95 13.06
CA SER A 98 4.15 -10.78 14.43
C SER A 98 3.45 -9.60 15.09
N LYS A 99 3.49 -9.57 16.44
CA LYS A 99 2.94 -8.50 17.24
C LYS A 99 3.90 -8.15 18.35
N ASP A 100 4.02 -6.85 18.63
CA ASP A 100 4.62 -6.35 19.87
C ASP A 100 3.80 -5.14 20.36
N ILE A 101 4.25 -4.49 21.43
CA ILE A 101 3.50 -3.38 22.02
C ILE A 101 3.50 -2.13 21.13
N SER A 102 4.41 -2.03 20.19
CA SER A 102 4.55 -0.85 19.32
C SER A 102 3.94 -1.04 17.95
N ALA A 103 3.89 -2.27 17.44
CA ALA A 103 3.44 -2.50 16.08
C ALA A 103 2.91 -3.92 15.87
N ILE A 104 1.99 -4.05 14.93
CA ILE A 104 1.56 -5.32 14.36
C ILE A 104 2.14 -5.41 12.96
N THR A 105 2.90 -6.46 12.70
CA THR A 105 3.48 -6.71 11.38
C THR A 105 2.54 -7.61 10.59
N LEU A 106 2.14 -7.14 9.43
CA LEU A 106 1.27 -7.87 8.50
C LEU A 106 2.03 -8.19 7.22
N LYS A 107 1.75 -9.36 6.66
CA LYS A 107 2.43 -9.84 5.45
C LYS A 107 1.42 -10.39 4.47
N LYS A 108 1.66 -10.12 3.18
CA LYS A 108 0.87 -10.62 2.07
C LYS A 108 1.78 -11.23 1.02
N SER A 109 1.42 -12.43 0.53
CA SER A 109 2.05 -13.02 -0.66
C SER A 109 1.38 -12.44 -1.92
N LEU A 110 2.19 -12.08 -2.88
CA LEU A 110 1.70 -11.49 -4.13
C LEU A 110 1.35 -12.50 -5.21
#